data_32c5142e67637647a5e43f67d63111e3
#
_entry.id   32c5142e67637647a5e43f67d63111e3
#
_cell.length_a   1.000
_cell.length_b   1.000
_cell.length_c   1.000
_cell.angle_alpha   90.00
_cell.angle_beta   90.00
_cell.angle_gamma   90.00
#
_symmetry.space_group_name_H-M   'P 1'
#
loop_
_entity.id
_entity.type
_entity.pdbx_description
1 polymer ?
#
loop_
_entity_poly.entity_id
_entity_poly.type
_entity_poly.pdbx_seq_one_letter_code
_entity_poly.pdbx_strand_id
1 'polypeptide(L)'
;MKIASILSIVALIASMATNGCSEDGPVTNPRQEEPQKVVKEEGFARGADVSWLTQMEAEGLKFYTPDENRQEMECMELLRDYCGVNSIRLRVWVNPKDGWNNMNDVIVKAKRAERLGLRTMIDFHFSDTWADPGHQEMPEAWKELSFDDLKIALSEHVKSVLTALKAVRVTPEWVQVGNETTPGMMLPVGSVDNPEQLTALNNAGYDAVKAICPDAKVIVHLDAGNDQWVYNRMFDILQANGGKYDMIGMSLYPYWAEQEGKTGGWLKVADDCIANIKHVKQKYNKPVMICEIGMPYDQAEACKQLITKMMQADVEGIFYWEPQAPNGYNDGYNLGCFDNNAPTIALDAFKIQ
;
A
#
# COMPACT_ATOMS: atom_id res chain seq x y z
N MET A 1 -16.36 41.92 -32.17
CA MET A 1 -15.59 42.62 -33.24
C MET A 1 -14.10 42.38 -33.02
N LYS A 2 -13.45 41.83 -34.01
CA LYS A 2 -12.02 41.58 -34.28
C LYS A 2 -11.37 40.36 -33.64
N ILE A 3 -11.32 39.34 -34.45
CA ILE A 3 -10.44 38.18 -34.54
C ILE A 3 -9.03 38.67 -34.95
N ALA A 4 -7.98 38.16 -34.31
CA ALA A 4 -6.63 38.28 -34.86
C ALA A 4 -5.95 36.88 -34.79
N SER A 5 -5.80 36.32 -35.98
CA SER A 5 -4.98 35.14 -36.30
C SER A 5 -3.51 35.51 -36.26
N ILE A 6 -2.65 34.66 -35.76
CA ILE A 6 -1.20 34.73 -35.97
C ILE A 6 -0.75 33.47 -36.68
N LEU A 7 -0.24 33.69 -37.92
CA LEU A 7 0.35 32.69 -38.82
C LEU A 7 1.75 32.26 -38.35
N SER A 8 1.99 30.99 -38.53
CA SER A 8 3.30 30.33 -38.41
C SER A 8 4.24 30.76 -39.56
N ILE A 9 5.49 31.06 -39.23
CA ILE A 9 6.57 31.21 -40.22
C ILE A 9 7.49 29.99 -40.10
N VAL A 10 7.53 29.18 -41.15
CA VAL A 10 8.50 28.12 -41.40
C VAL A 10 9.69 28.74 -42.12
N ALA A 11 10.87 28.73 -41.49
CA ALA A 11 12.12 29.11 -42.16
C ALA A 11 12.83 27.86 -42.66
N LEU A 12 12.96 27.77 -43.96
CA LEU A 12 13.73 26.76 -44.69
C LEU A 12 15.18 27.24 -44.80
N ILE A 13 16.12 26.52 -44.22
CA ILE A 13 17.56 26.75 -44.41
C ILE A 13 18.10 25.59 -45.28
N ALA A 14 18.45 25.93 -46.51
CA ALA A 14 19.23 25.07 -47.39
C ALA A 14 20.71 25.29 -47.14
N SER A 15 21.46 24.24 -46.82
CA SER A 15 22.93 24.28 -46.77
C SER A 15 23.54 23.32 -47.78
N MET A 16 24.48 23.87 -48.53
CA MET A 16 25.23 23.25 -49.60
C MET A 16 26.18 22.15 -49.09
N ALA A 17 26.23 21.08 -49.85
CA ALA A 17 27.16 19.98 -49.67
C ALA A 17 28.58 20.40 -50.14
N THR A 18 29.58 20.10 -49.30
CA THR A 18 30.96 19.96 -49.75
C THR A 18 31.43 18.53 -49.46
N ASN A 19 31.85 17.84 -50.53
CA ASN A 19 32.39 16.51 -50.49
C ASN A 19 33.77 16.51 -49.79
N GLY A 20 33.86 15.67 -48.74
CA GLY A 20 35.09 15.24 -48.14
C GLY A 20 35.02 13.73 -47.86
N CYS A 21 35.73 12.93 -48.64
CA CYS A 21 35.91 11.50 -48.34
C CYS A 21 36.72 11.30 -47.08
N SER A 22 36.13 10.61 -46.11
CA SER A 22 36.90 9.81 -45.12
C SER A 22 36.11 8.54 -44.85
N GLU A 23 36.80 7.40 -44.97
CA GLU A 23 36.31 6.07 -44.67
C GLU A 23 36.13 5.94 -43.16
N ASP A 24 34.89 6.05 -42.69
CA ASP A 24 34.49 5.64 -41.34
C ASP A 24 33.58 4.42 -41.47
N GLY A 25 34.01 3.33 -40.84
CA GLY A 25 33.26 2.08 -40.73
C GLY A 25 31.90 2.26 -40.07
N PRO A 26 31.02 1.27 -40.12
CA PRO A 26 29.66 1.40 -39.67
C PRO A 26 29.65 1.69 -38.16
N VAL A 27 29.14 2.88 -37.78
CA VAL A 27 28.80 3.21 -36.39
C VAL A 27 27.67 2.27 -35.97
N THR A 28 28.02 1.21 -35.28
CA THR A 28 27.02 0.38 -34.58
C THR A 28 26.41 1.20 -33.47
N ASN A 29 25.18 1.63 -33.68
CA ASN A 29 24.36 2.18 -32.59
C ASN A 29 24.43 1.19 -31.42
N PRO A 30 24.79 1.62 -30.19
CA PRO A 30 24.69 0.73 -29.05
C PRO A 30 23.23 0.29 -28.95
N ARG A 31 23.00 -1.02 -29.07
CA ARG A 31 21.68 -1.59 -28.74
C ARG A 31 21.33 -1.07 -27.35
N GLN A 32 20.26 -0.32 -27.26
CA GLN A 32 19.59 -0.11 -25.99
C GLN A 32 19.19 -1.51 -25.53
N GLU A 33 19.90 -2.05 -24.56
CA GLU A 33 19.50 -3.26 -23.86
C GLU A 33 18.12 -2.96 -23.27
N GLU A 34 17.11 -3.69 -23.72
CA GLU A 34 15.82 -3.66 -23.04
C GLU A 34 16.08 -4.02 -21.58
N PRO A 35 15.56 -3.22 -20.61
CA PRO A 35 15.75 -3.53 -19.21
C PRO A 35 15.26 -4.95 -18.96
N GLN A 36 16.13 -5.80 -18.45
CA GLN A 36 15.80 -7.17 -18.09
C GLN A 36 14.56 -7.15 -17.21
N LYS A 37 13.51 -7.88 -17.60
CA LYS A 37 12.30 -8.01 -16.81
C LYS A 37 12.69 -8.67 -15.49
N VAL A 38 12.65 -7.91 -14.41
CA VAL A 38 12.88 -8.43 -13.07
C VAL A 38 11.73 -9.37 -12.73
N VAL A 39 12.05 -10.63 -12.39
CA VAL A 39 11.05 -11.63 -12.02
C VAL A 39 10.62 -11.36 -10.58
N LYS A 40 9.32 -11.17 -10.36
CA LYS A 40 8.76 -11.03 -9.03
C LYS A 40 8.65 -12.42 -8.38
N GLU A 41 8.97 -12.49 -7.10
CA GLU A 41 8.79 -13.70 -6.32
C GLU A 41 7.30 -13.96 -6.09
N GLU A 42 6.83 -15.16 -6.39
CA GLU A 42 5.45 -15.59 -6.16
C GLU A 42 5.27 -16.23 -4.76
N GLY A 43 4.04 -16.51 -4.37
CA GLY A 43 3.70 -17.20 -3.13
C GLY A 43 3.44 -16.23 -1.97
N PHE A 44 3.83 -16.59 -0.76
CA PHE A 44 3.55 -15.86 0.46
C PHE A 44 4.09 -14.41 0.40
N ALA A 45 3.23 -13.41 0.68
CA ALA A 45 3.65 -12.02 0.70
C ALA A 45 4.36 -11.69 2.03
N ARG A 46 5.67 -11.42 1.96
CA ARG A 46 6.47 -10.87 3.03
C ARG A 46 6.59 -9.38 2.78
N GLY A 47 5.69 -8.61 3.35
CA GLY A 47 5.45 -7.22 2.96
C GLY A 47 5.94 -6.19 3.96
N ALA A 48 6.17 -4.99 3.46
CA ALA A 48 6.38 -3.78 4.24
C ALA A 48 5.54 -2.64 3.66
N ASP A 49 4.81 -1.91 4.52
CA ASP A 49 4.30 -0.59 4.16
C ASP A 49 5.42 0.43 4.33
N VAL A 50 5.70 1.20 3.29
CA VAL A 50 6.74 2.22 3.29
C VAL A 50 6.22 3.56 2.78
N SER A 51 4.98 3.85 3.13
CA SER A 51 4.27 5.03 2.62
C SER A 51 4.92 6.34 3.05
N TRP A 52 5.59 6.39 4.20
CA TRP A 52 6.36 7.55 4.66
C TRP A 52 7.73 7.72 4.00
N LEU A 53 8.21 6.73 3.24
CA LEU A 53 9.60 6.67 2.81
C LEU A 53 10.09 7.93 2.08
N THR A 54 9.32 8.42 1.10
CA THR A 54 9.69 9.64 0.33
C THR A 54 9.72 10.89 1.19
N GLN A 55 8.84 10.99 2.18
CA GLN A 55 8.84 12.08 3.17
C GLN A 55 10.08 12.00 4.05
N MET A 56 10.39 10.83 4.61
CA MET A 56 11.59 10.60 5.43
C MET A 56 12.87 10.97 4.68
N GLU A 57 12.98 10.55 3.43
CA GLU A 57 14.14 10.87 2.58
C GLU A 57 14.25 12.38 2.31
N ALA A 58 13.14 13.06 2.08
CA ALA A 58 13.11 14.52 1.90
C ALA A 58 13.49 15.27 3.18
N GLU A 59 13.21 14.70 4.35
CA GLU A 59 13.64 15.19 5.66
C GLU A 59 15.11 14.85 5.97
N GLY A 60 15.79 14.11 5.08
CA GLY A 60 17.20 13.78 5.19
C GLY A 60 17.50 12.48 5.93
N LEU A 61 16.49 11.64 6.23
CA LEU A 61 16.73 10.33 6.80
C LEU A 61 17.44 9.42 5.79
N LYS A 62 18.39 8.65 6.28
CA LYS A 62 19.18 7.67 5.54
C LYS A 62 19.10 6.34 6.24
N PHE A 63 19.17 5.26 5.46
CA PHE A 63 19.05 3.91 5.98
C PHE A 63 20.38 3.16 5.78
N TYR A 64 20.65 2.22 6.67
CA TYR A 64 21.94 1.54 6.73
C TYR A 64 21.77 0.03 6.85
N THR A 65 22.74 -0.71 6.32
CA THR A 65 22.80 -2.15 6.50
C THR A 65 22.95 -2.51 7.99
N PRO A 66 22.39 -3.65 8.44
CA PRO A 66 22.45 -4.05 9.86
C PRO A 66 23.80 -4.64 10.27
N ASP A 67 24.71 -4.87 9.31
CA ASP A 67 26.05 -5.41 9.57
C ASP A 67 27.00 -4.36 10.17
N GLU A 68 28.19 -4.79 10.59
CA GLU A 68 29.21 -3.92 11.22
C GLU A 68 29.68 -2.77 10.32
N ASN A 69 29.58 -2.92 9.00
CA ASN A 69 30.04 -1.91 8.03
C ASN A 69 29.06 -0.72 7.92
N ARG A 70 27.80 -0.90 8.27
CA ARG A 70 26.76 0.14 8.24
C ARG A 70 26.78 0.97 6.95
N GLN A 71 26.69 0.29 5.81
CA GLN A 71 26.65 0.97 4.52
C GLN A 71 25.31 1.64 4.29
N GLU A 72 25.31 2.89 3.81
CA GLU A 72 24.10 3.57 3.37
C GLU A 72 23.49 2.83 2.18
N MET A 73 22.20 2.55 2.25
CA MET A 73 21.47 1.80 1.23
C MET A 73 20.05 2.35 1.04
N GLU A 74 19.50 2.23 -0.15
CA GLU A 74 18.11 2.54 -0.45
C GLU A 74 17.19 1.63 0.37
N CYS A 75 16.16 2.20 0.99
CA CYS A 75 15.36 1.49 2.00
C CYS A 75 14.65 0.25 1.47
N MET A 76 14.02 0.30 0.29
CA MET A 76 13.32 -0.86 -0.27
C MET A 76 14.32 -1.94 -0.70
N GLU A 77 15.50 -1.56 -1.18
CA GLU A 77 16.59 -2.49 -1.49
C GLU A 77 17.10 -3.16 -0.22
N LEU A 78 17.28 -2.38 0.86
CA LEU A 78 17.65 -2.88 2.18
C LEU A 78 16.62 -3.89 2.73
N LEU A 79 15.32 -3.56 2.63
CA LEU A 79 14.24 -4.44 3.05
C LEU A 79 14.21 -5.74 2.24
N ARG A 80 14.43 -5.68 0.92
CA ARG A 80 14.52 -6.86 0.06
C ARG A 80 15.72 -7.74 0.41
N ASP A 81 16.91 -7.14 0.41
CA ASP A 81 18.18 -7.91 0.43
C ASP A 81 18.56 -8.37 1.83
N TYR A 82 18.25 -7.58 2.85
CA TYR A 82 18.63 -7.86 4.23
C TYR A 82 17.48 -8.36 5.11
N CYS A 83 16.22 -8.10 4.73
CA CYS A 83 15.06 -8.51 5.54
C CYS A 83 14.20 -9.59 4.87
N GLY A 84 14.41 -9.91 3.59
CA GLY A 84 13.61 -10.92 2.87
C GLY A 84 12.22 -10.43 2.46
N VAL A 85 12.01 -9.12 2.42
CA VAL A 85 10.75 -8.51 1.92
C VAL A 85 10.63 -8.73 0.42
N ASN A 86 9.47 -9.17 -0.05
CA ASN A 86 9.14 -9.37 -1.46
C ASN A 86 7.95 -8.55 -1.95
N SER A 87 7.32 -7.78 -1.07
CA SER A 87 6.11 -7.02 -1.38
C SER A 87 6.10 -5.68 -0.65
N ILE A 88 5.54 -4.64 -1.31
CA ILE A 88 5.43 -3.29 -0.74
C ILE A 88 3.98 -2.85 -0.75
N ARG A 89 3.51 -2.30 0.36
CA ARG A 89 2.21 -1.64 0.50
C ARG A 89 2.38 -0.14 0.50
N LEU A 90 1.50 0.56 -0.21
CA LEU A 90 1.52 2.02 -0.39
C LEU A 90 0.11 2.58 -0.23
N ARG A 91 -0.09 3.45 0.77
CA ARG A 91 -1.36 4.16 0.93
C ARG A 91 -1.49 5.31 -0.06
N VAL A 92 -2.73 5.60 -0.41
CA VAL A 92 -3.10 6.70 -1.32
C VAL A 92 -4.12 7.60 -0.64
N TRP A 93 -3.79 8.87 -0.48
CA TRP A 93 -4.69 9.94 -0.11
C TRP A 93 -5.22 10.68 -1.34
N VAL A 94 -6.39 11.32 -1.23
CA VAL A 94 -7.03 11.98 -2.37
C VAL A 94 -6.35 13.30 -2.69
N ASN A 95 -6.30 14.22 -1.75
CA ASN A 95 -5.68 15.55 -1.92
C ASN A 95 -4.97 16.01 -0.64
N PRO A 96 -3.90 15.33 -0.22
CA PRO A 96 -3.17 15.66 1.00
C PRO A 96 -2.53 17.04 0.92
N LYS A 97 -2.56 17.80 2.04
CA LYS A 97 -2.09 19.16 2.13
C LYS A 97 -0.63 19.32 1.71
N ASP A 98 0.23 18.39 2.13
CA ASP A 98 1.68 18.47 1.90
C ASP A 98 2.14 17.65 0.69
N GLY A 99 1.21 17.01 -0.01
CA GLY A 99 1.48 16.25 -1.22
C GLY A 99 2.02 14.83 -0.99
N TRP A 100 2.39 14.44 0.23
CA TRP A 100 2.81 13.08 0.54
C TRP A 100 1.64 12.11 0.41
N ASN A 101 1.93 10.93 -0.12
CA ASN A 101 0.93 9.88 -0.38
C ASN A 101 -0.19 10.27 -1.36
N ASN A 102 -0.07 11.36 -2.11
CA ASN A 102 -0.91 11.58 -3.28
C ASN A 102 -0.51 10.63 -4.43
N MET A 103 -1.30 10.64 -5.50
CA MET A 103 -1.04 9.79 -6.66
C MET A 103 0.39 9.89 -7.20
N ASN A 104 0.97 11.10 -7.28
CA ASN A 104 2.32 11.31 -7.83
C ASN A 104 3.41 10.71 -6.93
N ASP A 105 3.29 10.90 -5.63
CA ASP A 105 4.21 10.35 -4.65
C ASP A 105 4.15 8.80 -4.61
N VAL A 106 2.94 8.24 -4.67
CA VAL A 106 2.74 6.79 -4.77
C VAL A 106 3.38 6.21 -6.03
N ILE A 107 3.26 6.89 -7.19
CA ILE A 107 3.90 6.46 -8.43
C ILE A 107 5.43 6.41 -8.28
N VAL A 108 6.04 7.37 -7.59
CA VAL A 108 7.49 7.37 -7.34
C VAL A 108 7.91 6.11 -6.57
N LYS A 109 7.24 5.82 -5.46
CA LYS A 109 7.51 4.64 -4.62
C LYS A 109 7.22 3.33 -5.37
N ALA A 110 6.10 3.24 -6.06
CA ALA A 110 5.71 2.05 -6.81
C ALA A 110 6.68 1.71 -7.96
N LYS A 111 7.23 2.72 -8.65
CA LYS A 111 8.29 2.53 -9.65
C LYS A 111 9.59 1.99 -9.03
N ARG A 112 9.92 2.41 -7.81
CA ARG A 112 11.08 1.88 -7.08
C ARG A 112 10.86 0.40 -6.75
N ALA A 113 9.71 0.05 -6.19
CA ALA A 113 9.34 -1.32 -5.91
C ALA A 113 9.39 -2.21 -7.18
N GLU A 114 8.84 -1.74 -8.30
CA GLU A 114 8.84 -2.47 -9.58
C GLU A 114 10.27 -2.75 -10.08
N ARG A 115 11.17 -1.76 -10.03
CA ARG A 115 12.58 -1.94 -10.42
C ARG A 115 13.31 -2.97 -9.57
N LEU A 116 12.91 -3.13 -8.32
CA LEU A 116 13.45 -4.10 -7.38
C LEU A 116 12.79 -5.48 -7.46
N GLY A 117 11.78 -5.65 -8.33
CA GLY A 117 11.02 -6.89 -8.45
C GLY A 117 10.06 -7.16 -7.29
N LEU A 118 9.71 -6.13 -6.51
CA LEU A 118 8.79 -6.23 -5.40
C LEU A 118 7.34 -6.19 -5.91
N ARG A 119 6.48 -7.02 -5.34
CA ARG A 119 5.03 -6.99 -5.59
C ARG A 119 4.43 -5.79 -4.90
N THR A 120 3.28 -5.32 -5.37
CA THR A 120 2.71 -4.06 -4.88
C THR A 120 1.28 -4.26 -4.40
N MET A 121 0.97 -3.74 -3.22
CA MET A 121 -0.37 -3.49 -2.70
C MET A 121 -0.63 -1.99 -2.69
N ILE A 122 -1.79 -1.56 -3.18
CA ILE A 122 -2.24 -0.17 -3.12
C ILE A 122 -3.39 -0.08 -2.12
N ASP A 123 -3.28 0.87 -1.19
CA ASP A 123 -4.23 1.07 -0.12
C ASP A 123 -4.91 2.45 -0.26
N PHE A 124 -6.17 2.46 -0.67
CA PHE A 124 -6.96 3.68 -0.81
C PHE A 124 -7.61 4.08 0.50
N HIS A 125 -7.20 5.21 1.07
CA HIS A 125 -7.81 5.74 2.30
C HIS A 125 -9.12 6.50 2.07
N PHE A 126 -9.41 6.97 0.87
CA PHE A 126 -10.56 7.82 0.54
C PHE A 126 -10.74 9.03 1.48
N SER A 127 -9.62 9.62 1.85
CA SER A 127 -9.49 10.79 2.69
C SER A 127 -8.34 11.67 2.17
N ASP A 128 -8.24 12.91 2.64
CA ASP A 128 -7.09 13.79 2.38
C ASP A 128 -5.97 13.57 3.42
N THR A 129 -6.23 12.73 4.42
CA THR A 129 -5.34 12.39 5.53
C THR A 129 -5.58 10.95 5.98
N TRP A 130 -5.26 10.65 7.23
CA TRP A 130 -5.46 9.35 7.83
C TRP A 130 -6.89 8.83 7.68
N ALA A 131 -7.01 7.53 7.40
CA ALA A 131 -8.22 6.77 7.56
C ALA A 131 -7.89 5.56 8.45
N ASP A 132 -8.47 5.53 9.62
CA ASP A 132 -8.35 4.48 10.64
C ASP A 132 -9.68 4.38 11.40
N PRO A 133 -9.84 3.50 12.41
CA PRO A 133 -11.12 3.35 13.12
C PRO A 133 -11.64 4.64 13.78
N GLY A 134 -10.74 5.57 14.12
CA GLY A 134 -11.08 6.87 14.69
C GLY A 134 -11.27 7.98 13.66
N HIS A 135 -10.79 7.80 12.45
CA HIS A 135 -10.72 8.83 11.40
C HIS A 135 -11.13 8.24 10.05
N GLN A 136 -12.35 8.52 9.62
CA GLN A 136 -12.89 8.10 8.31
C GLN A 136 -13.54 9.31 7.61
N GLU A 137 -12.85 10.46 7.67
CA GLU A 137 -13.35 11.69 7.09
C GLU A 137 -13.33 11.65 5.57
N MET A 138 -14.42 12.12 4.99
CA MET A 138 -14.55 12.30 3.55
C MET A 138 -13.55 13.37 3.06
N PRO A 139 -12.92 13.20 1.87
CA PRO A 139 -12.13 14.26 1.26
C PRO A 139 -12.89 15.58 1.17
N GLU A 140 -12.23 16.71 1.44
CA GLU A 140 -12.87 18.01 1.44
C GLU A 140 -13.62 18.31 0.13
N ALA A 141 -13.02 17.95 -1.00
CA ALA A 141 -13.58 18.16 -2.32
C ALA A 141 -14.85 17.33 -2.59
N TRP A 142 -15.16 16.34 -1.76
CA TRP A 142 -16.31 15.45 -1.97
C TRP A 142 -17.46 15.69 -1.02
N LYS A 143 -17.29 16.54 0.00
CA LYS A 143 -18.29 16.74 1.07
C LYS A 143 -19.66 17.21 0.59
N GLU A 144 -19.69 18.03 -0.48
CA GLU A 144 -20.94 18.59 -1.02
C GLU A 144 -21.53 17.76 -2.18
N LEU A 145 -20.93 16.60 -2.49
CA LEU A 145 -21.42 15.75 -3.57
C LEU A 145 -22.70 15.02 -3.17
N SER A 146 -23.59 14.81 -4.14
CA SER A 146 -24.67 13.84 -3.98
C SER A 146 -24.10 12.43 -3.80
N PHE A 147 -24.87 11.50 -3.25
CA PHE A 147 -24.40 10.13 -3.07
C PHE A 147 -24.00 9.47 -4.41
N ASP A 148 -24.73 9.75 -5.48
CA ASP A 148 -24.39 9.22 -6.81
C ASP A 148 -23.10 9.84 -7.34
N ASP A 149 -22.88 11.13 -7.17
CA ASP A 149 -21.64 11.81 -7.56
C ASP A 149 -20.45 11.36 -6.68
N LEU A 150 -20.68 11.08 -5.41
CA LEU A 150 -19.65 10.53 -4.50
C LEU A 150 -19.15 9.17 -4.96
N LYS A 151 -20.02 8.25 -5.38
CA LYS A 151 -19.64 6.97 -5.98
C LYS A 151 -18.80 7.16 -7.25
N ILE A 152 -19.17 8.13 -8.08
CA ILE A 152 -18.44 8.48 -9.30
C ILE A 152 -17.05 9.01 -8.92
N ALA A 153 -16.96 9.96 -8.00
CA ALA A 153 -15.69 10.55 -7.55
C ALA A 153 -14.73 9.50 -6.99
N LEU A 154 -15.21 8.60 -6.14
CA LEU A 154 -14.45 7.47 -5.63
C LEU A 154 -13.94 6.58 -6.78
N SER A 155 -14.84 6.19 -7.69
CA SER A 155 -14.52 5.32 -8.82
C SER A 155 -13.46 5.95 -9.74
N GLU A 156 -13.60 7.23 -10.06
CA GLU A 156 -12.65 7.96 -10.91
C GLU A 156 -11.31 8.16 -10.22
N HIS A 157 -11.27 8.38 -8.92
CA HIS A 157 -10.02 8.42 -8.15
C HIS A 157 -9.26 7.09 -8.25
N VAL A 158 -9.92 5.96 -7.98
CA VAL A 158 -9.33 4.63 -8.10
C VAL A 158 -8.81 4.37 -9.52
N LYS A 159 -9.64 4.62 -10.52
CA LYS A 159 -9.26 4.44 -11.94
C LYS A 159 -8.06 5.31 -12.33
N SER A 160 -8.05 6.57 -11.90
CA SER A 160 -6.96 7.51 -12.22
C SER A 160 -5.64 7.03 -11.67
N VAL A 161 -5.59 6.65 -10.38
CA VAL A 161 -4.37 6.13 -9.73
C VAL A 161 -3.89 4.84 -10.42
N LEU A 162 -4.78 3.87 -10.61
CA LEU A 162 -4.41 2.58 -11.21
C LEU A 162 -3.99 2.73 -12.69
N THR A 163 -4.62 3.62 -13.44
CA THR A 163 -4.22 3.93 -14.82
C THR A 163 -2.84 4.57 -14.86
N ALA A 164 -2.56 5.50 -13.96
CA ALA A 164 -1.25 6.15 -13.87
C ALA A 164 -0.14 5.16 -13.47
N LEU A 165 -0.41 4.23 -12.56
CA LEU A 165 0.51 3.13 -12.21
C LEU A 165 0.78 2.23 -13.42
N LYS A 166 -0.25 1.82 -14.17
CA LYS A 166 -0.08 1.02 -15.39
C LYS A 166 0.74 1.75 -16.47
N ALA A 167 0.56 3.07 -16.60
CA ALA A 167 1.34 3.88 -17.55
C ALA A 167 2.85 3.84 -17.26
N VAL A 168 3.24 3.61 -16.00
CA VAL A 168 4.62 3.40 -15.57
C VAL A 168 5.01 1.93 -15.39
N ARG A 169 4.20 1.01 -15.93
CA ARG A 169 4.38 -0.46 -15.94
C ARG A 169 4.27 -1.12 -14.56
N VAL A 170 3.63 -0.46 -13.60
CA VAL A 170 3.29 -1.06 -12.30
C VAL A 170 1.85 -1.57 -12.37
N THR A 171 1.65 -2.86 -12.06
CA THR A 171 0.33 -3.45 -11.88
C THR A 171 0.27 -4.02 -10.48
N PRO A 172 -0.55 -3.46 -9.58
CA PRO A 172 -0.67 -3.98 -8.23
C PRO A 172 -1.29 -5.38 -8.23
N GLU A 173 -0.80 -6.24 -7.34
CA GLU A 173 -1.38 -7.56 -7.12
C GLU A 173 -2.60 -7.49 -6.19
N TRP A 174 -2.55 -6.57 -5.24
CA TRP A 174 -3.63 -6.33 -4.28
C TRP A 174 -4.02 -4.85 -4.24
N VAL A 175 -5.30 -4.60 -4.00
CA VAL A 175 -5.83 -3.25 -3.82
C VAL A 175 -6.82 -3.24 -2.65
N GLN A 176 -6.55 -2.44 -1.64
CA GLN A 176 -7.49 -2.15 -0.57
C GLN A 176 -8.47 -1.06 -0.99
N VAL A 177 -9.76 -1.32 -0.81
CA VAL A 177 -10.83 -0.35 -1.00
C VAL A 177 -11.27 0.15 0.37
N GLY A 178 -10.57 1.18 0.82
CA GLY A 178 -10.63 1.70 2.18
C GLY A 178 -9.60 1.05 3.12
N ASN A 179 -9.15 1.83 4.10
CA ASN A 179 -8.26 1.41 5.17
C ASN A 179 -9.02 1.35 6.49
N GLU A 180 -8.89 0.20 7.19
CA GLU A 180 -9.48 -0.04 8.52
C GLU A 180 -10.94 0.45 8.65
N THR A 181 -11.77 0.04 7.71
CA THR A 181 -13.14 0.52 7.54
C THR A 181 -14.14 -0.03 8.58
N THR A 182 -13.69 -0.33 9.78
CA THR A 182 -14.51 -0.90 10.86
C THR A 182 -15.78 -0.09 11.19
N PRO A 183 -15.74 1.25 11.28
CA PRO A 183 -16.95 2.06 11.43
C PRO A 183 -17.66 2.36 10.10
N GLY A 184 -17.04 1.99 8.99
CA GLY A 184 -17.42 2.38 7.63
C GLY A 184 -16.32 3.17 6.94
N MET A 185 -16.63 3.85 5.83
CA MET A 185 -15.74 4.74 5.08
C MET A 185 -16.45 6.04 4.71
N MET A 186 -15.71 7.15 4.60
CA MET A 186 -16.27 8.46 4.21
C MET A 186 -17.51 8.83 5.03
N LEU A 187 -17.31 8.85 6.36
CA LEU A 187 -18.41 9.11 7.30
C LEU A 187 -18.98 10.54 7.14
N PRO A 188 -20.30 10.71 7.38
CA PRO A 188 -21.23 9.70 7.89
C PRO A 188 -21.89 8.83 6.81
N VAL A 189 -21.66 9.11 5.52
CA VAL A 189 -22.39 8.51 4.40
C VAL A 189 -22.20 7.00 4.35
N GLY A 190 -20.96 6.53 4.31
CA GLY A 190 -20.62 5.10 4.25
C GLY A 190 -20.45 4.45 5.63
N SER A 191 -21.23 4.86 6.63
CA SER A 191 -21.25 4.24 7.96
C SER A 191 -21.80 2.81 7.92
N VAL A 192 -21.33 1.95 8.83
CA VAL A 192 -21.94 0.62 9.09
C VAL A 192 -23.41 0.71 9.52
N ASP A 193 -23.87 1.88 9.97
CA ASP A 193 -25.26 2.14 10.27
C ASP A 193 -26.09 2.52 9.00
N ASN A 194 -25.42 2.72 7.87
CA ASN A 194 -25.96 2.91 6.52
C ASN A 194 -25.51 1.77 5.58
N PRO A 195 -25.88 0.51 5.83
CA PRO A 195 -25.28 -0.66 5.20
C PRO A 195 -25.40 -0.68 3.67
N GLU A 196 -26.48 -0.17 3.11
CA GLU A 196 -26.68 -0.08 1.67
C GLU A 196 -25.70 0.91 1.01
N GLN A 197 -25.50 2.09 1.64
CA GLN A 197 -24.58 3.10 1.14
C GLN A 197 -23.12 2.65 1.28
N LEU A 198 -22.74 2.09 2.43
CA LEU A 198 -21.42 1.49 2.65
C LEU A 198 -21.10 0.45 1.58
N THR A 199 -22.03 -0.49 1.36
CA THR A 199 -21.85 -1.54 0.36
C THR A 199 -21.75 -0.98 -1.06
N ALA A 200 -22.56 0.05 -1.38
CA ALA A 200 -22.50 0.68 -2.71
C ALA A 200 -21.19 1.40 -2.96
N LEU A 201 -20.60 2.08 -1.96
CA LEU A 201 -19.27 2.71 -2.03
C LEU A 201 -18.18 1.65 -2.20
N ASN A 202 -18.20 0.60 -1.37
CA ASN A 202 -17.28 -0.53 -1.52
C ASN A 202 -17.35 -1.13 -2.93
N ASN A 203 -18.55 -1.38 -3.45
CA ASN A 203 -18.74 -1.96 -4.78
C ASN A 203 -18.28 -1.02 -5.90
N ALA A 204 -18.46 0.29 -5.76
CA ALA A 204 -17.93 1.26 -6.71
C ALA A 204 -16.40 1.21 -6.79
N GLY A 205 -15.73 1.09 -5.64
CA GLY A 205 -14.28 0.87 -5.58
C GLY A 205 -13.85 -0.46 -6.19
N TYR A 206 -14.52 -1.55 -5.82
CA TYR A 206 -14.25 -2.88 -6.39
C TYR A 206 -14.36 -2.87 -7.92
N ASP A 207 -15.46 -2.37 -8.45
CA ASP A 207 -15.71 -2.34 -9.91
C ASP A 207 -14.69 -1.45 -10.64
N ALA A 208 -14.27 -0.34 -10.01
CA ALA A 208 -13.23 0.53 -10.53
C ALA A 208 -11.87 -0.18 -10.61
N VAL A 209 -11.49 -0.94 -9.56
CA VAL A 209 -10.27 -1.75 -9.58
C VAL A 209 -10.32 -2.77 -10.69
N LYS A 210 -11.40 -3.55 -10.78
CA LYS A 210 -11.54 -4.62 -11.80
C LYS A 210 -11.59 -4.08 -13.22
N ALA A 211 -12.08 -2.87 -13.44
CA ALA A 211 -12.07 -2.23 -14.75
C ALA A 211 -10.63 -1.92 -15.26
N ILE A 212 -9.71 -1.62 -14.39
CA ILE A 212 -8.33 -1.24 -14.76
C ILE A 212 -7.35 -2.40 -14.54
N CYS A 213 -7.46 -3.13 -13.44
CA CYS A 213 -6.60 -4.23 -13.03
C CYS A 213 -7.46 -5.49 -12.72
N PRO A 214 -7.97 -6.19 -13.74
CA PRO A 214 -8.94 -7.29 -13.55
C PRO A 214 -8.40 -8.43 -12.69
N ASP A 215 -7.09 -8.68 -12.71
CA ASP A 215 -6.45 -9.77 -11.96
C ASP A 215 -6.10 -9.38 -10.51
N ALA A 216 -6.05 -8.07 -10.20
CA ALA A 216 -5.77 -7.60 -8.85
C ALA A 216 -6.81 -8.10 -7.84
N LYS A 217 -6.36 -8.54 -6.67
CA LYS A 217 -7.24 -8.97 -5.57
C LYS A 217 -7.70 -7.76 -4.78
N VAL A 218 -9.01 -7.58 -4.68
CA VAL A 218 -9.60 -6.48 -3.91
C VAL A 218 -9.81 -6.91 -2.46
N ILE A 219 -9.28 -6.13 -1.54
CA ILE A 219 -9.29 -6.40 -0.10
C ILE A 219 -10.23 -5.41 0.59
N VAL A 220 -11.08 -5.91 1.47
CA VAL A 220 -11.74 -5.11 2.52
C VAL A 220 -10.93 -5.27 3.79
N HIS A 221 -10.38 -4.16 4.29
CA HIS A 221 -9.44 -4.13 5.40
C HIS A 221 -10.09 -3.56 6.68
N LEU A 222 -9.95 -4.30 7.77
CA LEU A 222 -10.42 -3.91 9.11
C LEU A 222 -9.26 -3.97 10.12
N ASP A 223 -9.37 -3.15 11.16
CA ASP A 223 -8.53 -3.23 12.35
C ASP A 223 -8.85 -4.45 13.23
N ALA A 224 -8.25 -4.52 14.41
CA ALA A 224 -8.56 -5.48 15.47
C ALA A 224 -8.72 -6.92 14.99
N GLY A 225 -7.72 -7.47 14.25
CA GLY A 225 -7.74 -8.82 13.70
C GLY A 225 -8.02 -9.93 14.71
N ASN A 226 -7.82 -9.65 15.99
CA ASN A 226 -8.11 -10.54 17.11
C ASN A 226 -9.57 -10.46 17.61
N ASP A 227 -10.42 -9.59 17.06
CA ASP A 227 -11.81 -9.42 17.48
C ASP A 227 -12.81 -9.94 16.44
N GLN A 228 -13.31 -11.13 16.63
CA GLN A 228 -14.23 -11.80 15.73
C GLN A 228 -15.55 -11.03 15.51
N TRP A 229 -16.01 -10.24 16.51
CA TRP A 229 -17.24 -9.48 16.40
C TRP A 229 -17.13 -8.37 15.35
N VAL A 230 -15.98 -7.68 15.30
CA VAL A 230 -15.68 -6.64 14.29
C VAL A 230 -15.85 -7.19 12.88
N TYR A 231 -15.25 -8.35 12.62
CA TYR A 231 -15.30 -9.00 11.30
C TYR A 231 -16.70 -9.51 10.95
N ASN A 232 -17.39 -10.11 11.91
CA ASN A 232 -18.75 -10.54 11.67
C ASN A 232 -19.66 -9.37 11.31
N ARG A 233 -19.57 -8.24 12.04
CA ARG A 233 -20.41 -7.07 11.77
C ARG A 233 -20.24 -6.58 10.33
N MET A 234 -19.01 -6.34 9.90
CA MET A 234 -18.73 -5.80 8.55
C MET A 234 -19.12 -6.79 7.46
N PHE A 235 -18.62 -8.02 7.54
CA PHE A 235 -18.79 -8.98 6.45
C PHE A 235 -20.22 -9.54 6.37
N ASP A 236 -20.98 -9.57 7.45
CA ASP A 236 -22.43 -9.88 7.42
C ASP A 236 -23.22 -8.74 6.73
N ILE A 237 -22.83 -7.46 6.96
CA ILE A 237 -23.39 -6.32 6.22
C ILE A 237 -23.11 -6.46 4.73
N LEU A 238 -21.88 -6.67 4.35
CA LEU A 238 -21.49 -6.81 2.94
C LEU A 238 -22.21 -8.00 2.28
N GLN A 239 -22.27 -9.13 2.96
CA GLN A 239 -22.96 -10.32 2.44
C GLN A 239 -24.46 -10.08 2.24
N ALA A 240 -25.12 -9.41 3.20
CA ALA A 240 -26.55 -9.14 3.13
C ALA A 240 -26.92 -8.14 2.02
N ASN A 241 -26.00 -7.23 1.65
CA ASN A 241 -26.23 -6.16 0.69
C ASN A 241 -25.51 -6.38 -0.67
N GLY A 242 -24.96 -7.56 -0.94
CA GLY A 242 -24.29 -7.87 -2.19
C GLY A 242 -22.92 -7.21 -2.35
N GLY A 243 -22.17 -7.08 -1.25
CA GLY A 243 -20.83 -6.54 -1.22
C GLY A 243 -19.82 -7.41 -1.98
N LYS A 244 -18.95 -6.76 -2.73
CA LYS A 244 -17.93 -7.39 -3.59
C LYS A 244 -16.56 -7.23 -2.95
N TYR A 245 -15.84 -8.33 -2.78
CA TYR A 245 -14.44 -8.36 -2.35
C TYR A 245 -13.83 -9.71 -2.68
N ASP A 246 -12.51 -9.76 -2.83
CA ASP A 246 -11.79 -11.00 -3.11
C ASP A 246 -11.15 -11.57 -1.85
N MET A 247 -10.71 -10.72 -0.93
CA MET A 247 -9.97 -11.09 0.28
C MET A 247 -10.41 -10.27 1.49
N ILE A 248 -10.13 -10.80 2.68
CA ILE A 248 -10.31 -10.13 3.97
C ILE A 248 -8.94 -9.65 4.44
N GLY A 249 -8.81 -8.35 4.71
CA GLY A 249 -7.62 -7.73 5.30
C GLY A 249 -7.77 -7.53 6.81
N MET A 250 -6.68 -7.74 7.54
CA MET A 250 -6.63 -7.61 9.00
C MET A 250 -5.43 -6.76 9.43
N SER A 251 -5.61 -5.87 10.40
CA SER A 251 -4.52 -5.31 11.20
C SER A 251 -4.33 -6.10 12.49
N LEU A 252 -3.09 -6.29 12.91
CA LEU A 252 -2.73 -6.99 14.13
C LEU A 252 -1.68 -6.22 14.93
N TYR A 253 -2.14 -5.51 15.93
CA TYR A 253 -1.30 -4.72 16.85
C TYR A 253 -1.56 -5.11 18.28
N PRO A 254 -0.76 -6.00 18.90
CA PRO A 254 -0.91 -6.34 20.30
C PRO A 254 -0.85 -5.14 21.24
N TYR A 255 -0.04 -4.12 20.89
CA TYR A 255 0.05 -2.87 21.63
C TYR A 255 -1.31 -2.17 21.76
N TRP A 256 -2.05 -1.98 20.67
CA TRP A 256 -3.36 -1.33 20.70
C TRP A 256 -4.40 -2.20 21.40
N ALA A 257 -4.36 -3.51 21.18
CA ALA A 257 -5.25 -4.44 21.88
C ALA A 257 -5.10 -4.37 23.41
N GLU A 258 -3.87 -4.20 23.91
CA GLU A 258 -3.60 -4.00 25.34
C GLU A 258 -4.14 -2.66 25.85
N GLN A 259 -4.02 -1.58 25.08
CA GLN A 259 -4.59 -0.27 25.42
C GLN A 259 -6.13 -0.31 25.48
N GLU A 260 -6.78 -1.15 24.69
CA GLU A 260 -8.21 -1.42 24.72
C GLU A 260 -8.65 -2.38 25.84
N GLY A 261 -7.72 -2.80 26.71
CA GLY A 261 -7.99 -3.67 27.86
C GLY A 261 -8.03 -5.16 27.51
N LYS A 262 -7.58 -5.59 26.34
CA LYS A 262 -7.38 -6.99 26.00
C LYS A 262 -6.17 -7.51 26.78
N THR A 263 -6.39 -8.41 27.71
CA THR A 263 -5.34 -8.94 28.60
C THR A 263 -4.75 -10.24 28.07
N GLY A 264 -3.52 -10.56 28.45
CA GLY A 264 -2.86 -11.83 28.13
C GLY A 264 -1.65 -11.71 27.22
N GLY A 265 -1.23 -10.46 26.90
CA GLY A 265 -0.03 -10.17 26.12
C GLY A 265 -0.15 -10.55 24.65
N TRP A 266 0.91 -10.29 23.87
CA TRP A 266 0.93 -10.45 22.43
C TRP A 266 0.62 -11.89 21.95
N LEU A 267 0.99 -12.92 22.72
CA LEU A 267 0.68 -14.31 22.38
C LEU A 267 -0.82 -14.56 22.32
N LYS A 268 -1.55 -14.07 23.34
CA LYS A 268 -3.02 -14.23 23.39
C LYS A 268 -3.68 -13.49 22.21
N VAL A 269 -3.23 -12.29 21.92
CA VAL A 269 -3.75 -11.48 20.81
C VAL A 269 -3.49 -12.20 19.47
N ALA A 270 -2.31 -12.80 19.28
CA ALA A 270 -2.00 -13.59 18.10
C ALA A 270 -2.87 -14.87 18.00
N ASP A 271 -3.09 -15.58 19.11
CA ASP A 271 -3.95 -16.77 19.14
C ASP A 271 -5.41 -16.43 18.81
N ASP A 272 -5.92 -15.33 19.34
CA ASP A 272 -7.27 -14.84 19.03
C ASP A 272 -7.39 -14.45 17.55
N CYS A 273 -6.36 -13.80 16.98
CA CYS A 273 -6.32 -13.48 15.56
C CYS A 273 -6.32 -14.76 14.68
N ILE A 274 -5.52 -15.77 15.03
CA ILE A 274 -5.51 -17.06 14.32
C ILE A 274 -6.88 -17.75 14.39
N ALA A 275 -7.55 -17.68 15.55
CA ALA A 275 -8.90 -18.21 15.69
C ALA A 275 -9.90 -17.44 14.80
N ASN A 276 -9.76 -16.11 14.73
CA ASN A 276 -10.59 -15.27 13.86
C ASN A 276 -10.33 -15.54 12.37
N ILE A 277 -9.07 -15.68 11.94
CA ILE A 277 -8.70 -16.07 10.57
C ILE A 277 -9.44 -17.34 10.17
N LYS A 278 -9.37 -18.37 11.01
CA LYS A 278 -10.06 -19.63 10.76
C LYS A 278 -11.57 -19.45 10.67
N HIS A 279 -12.16 -18.64 11.56
CA HIS A 279 -13.59 -18.36 11.56
C HIS A 279 -14.05 -17.67 10.28
N VAL A 280 -13.40 -16.56 9.89
CA VAL A 280 -13.83 -15.77 8.72
C VAL A 280 -13.62 -16.53 7.42
N LYS A 281 -12.55 -17.34 7.31
CA LYS A 281 -12.34 -18.23 6.14
C LYS A 281 -13.44 -19.26 6.02
N GLN A 282 -13.87 -19.86 7.12
CA GLN A 282 -14.97 -20.82 7.13
C GLN A 282 -16.33 -20.17 6.80
N LYS A 283 -16.59 -18.99 7.38
CA LYS A 283 -17.88 -18.32 7.26
C LYS A 283 -18.06 -17.65 5.89
N TYR A 284 -17.03 -16.97 5.38
CA TYR A 284 -17.15 -16.14 4.17
C TYR A 284 -16.48 -16.75 2.94
N ASN A 285 -15.75 -17.86 3.11
CA ASN A 285 -15.04 -18.55 2.03
C ASN A 285 -14.11 -17.60 1.23
N LYS A 286 -13.33 -16.80 1.95
CA LYS A 286 -12.37 -15.85 1.38
C LYS A 286 -10.99 -16.03 1.99
N PRO A 287 -9.91 -15.86 1.20
CA PRO A 287 -8.56 -15.80 1.73
C PRO A 287 -8.37 -14.56 2.62
N VAL A 288 -7.37 -14.65 3.52
CA VAL A 288 -7.04 -13.60 4.48
C VAL A 288 -5.64 -13.08 4.25
N MET A 289 -5.45 -11.77 4.37
CA MET A 289 -4.18 -11.07 4.36
C MET A 289 -4.02 -10.32 5.70
N ILE A 290 -2.85 -10.41 6.34
CA ILE A 290 -2.48 -9.47 7.40
C ILE A 290 -1.94 -8.22 6.70
N CYS A 291 -2.78 -7.21 6.54
CA CYS A 291 -2.44 -5.98 5.84
C CYS A 291 -1.55 -5.06 6.67
N GLU A 292 -1.63 -5.18 8.00
CA GLU A 292 -0.79 -4.44 8.93
C GLU A 292 -0.42 -5.29 10.13
N ILE A 293 0.84 -5.20 10.55
CA ILE A 293 1.34 -5.75 11.81
C ILE A 293 2.42 -4.83 12.35
N GLY A 294 2.53 -4.73 13.67
CA GLY A 294 3.58 -3.98 14.34
C GLY A 294 3.65 -4.32 15.83
N MET A 295 4.82 -4.07 16.41
CA MET A 295 5.10 -4.21 17.84
C MET A 295 5.93 -3.02 18.33
N PRO A 296 5.93 -2.69 19.63
CA PRO A 296 6.81 -1.66 20.16
C PRO A 296 8.28 -1.87 19.74
N TYR A 297 8.92 -0.77 19.32
CA TYR A 297 10.26 -0.76 18.70
C TYR A 297 11.34 -1.44 19.56
N ASP A 298 11.18 -1.44 20.88
CA ASP A 298 12.08 -2.05 21.87
C ASP A 298 11.82 -3.54 22.11
N GLN A 299 10.85 -4.14 21.39
CA GLN A 299 10.44 -5.55 21.55
C GLN A 299 10.77 -6.39 20.30
N ALA A 300 11.94 -6.17 19.70
CA ALA A 300 12.30 -6.80 18.41
C ALA A 300 12.24 -8.33 18.42
N GLU A 301 12.62 -9.00 19.53
CA GLU A 301 12.54 -10.46 19.64
C GLU A 301 11.09 -10.96 19.72
N ALA A 302 10.24 -10.29 20.50
CA ALA A 302 8.81 -10.62 20.56
C ALA A 302 8.13 -10.37 19.22
N CYS A 303 8.53 -9.31 18.54
CA CYS A 303 8.06 -8.98 17.18
C CYS A 303 8.41 -10.09 16.17
N LYS A 304 9.66 -10.56 16.16
CA LYS A 304 10.10 -11.68 15.34
C LYS A 304 9.26 -12.94 15.62
N GLN A 305 9.02 -13.24 16.89
CA GLN A 305 8.20 -14.39 17.28
C GLN A 305 6.74 -14.23 16.85
N LEU A 306 6.16 -13.02 16.96
CA LEU A 306 4.82 -12.70 16.49
C LEU A 306 4.70 -12.92 14.98
N ILE A 307 5.60 -12.34 14.19
CA ILE A 307 5.59 -12.50 12.72
C ILE A 307 5.76 -13.98 12.35
N THR A 308 6.73 -14.68 12.97
CA THR A 308 6.95 -16.11 12.73
C THR A 308 5.70 -16.94 13.01
N LYS A 309 4.99 -16.64 14.12
CA LYS A 309 3.74 -17.31 14.48
C LYS A 309 2.64 -17.04 13.45
N MET A 310 2.52 -15.78 13.01
CA MET A 310 1.50 -15.40 12.02
C MET A 310 1.81 -15.94 10.61
N MET A 311 3.08 -16.14 10.25
CA MET A 311 3.46 -16.81 8.99
C MET A 311 3.05 -18.29 8.95
N GLN A 312 2.82 -18.91 10.10
CA GLN A 312 2.30 -20.28 10.21
C GLN A 312 0.77 -20.34 10.18
N ALA A 313 0.11 -19.18 10.25
CA ALA A 313 -1.33 -19.09 10.10
C ALA A 313 -1.73 -19.25 8.60
N ASP A 314 -2.98 -19.62 8.38
CA ASP A 314 -3.52 -19.81 7.02
C ASP A 314 -3.89 -18.44 6.39
N VAL A 315 -2.85 -17.65 6.04
CA VAL A 315 -2.95 -16.33 5.41
C VAL A 315 -2.09 -16.26 4.14
N GLU A 316 -2.42 -15.35 3.22
CA GLU A 316 -1.71 -15.17 1.96
C GLU A 316 -0.43 -14.32 2.11
N GLY A 317 -0.28 -13.61 3.22
CA GLY A 317 0.87 -12.79 3.51
C GLY A 317 0.69 -11.88 4.71
N ILE A 318 1.76 -11.17 5.03
CA ILE A 318 1.86 -10.23 6.14
C ILE A 318 2.58 -8.98 5.66
N PHE A 319 2.05 -7.80 5.97
CA PHE A 319 2.71 -6.52 5.73
C PHE A 319 3.03 -5.85 7.07
N TYR A 320 4.32 -5.60 7.33
CA TYR A 320 4.73 -4.78 8.47
C TYR A 320 4.48 -3.31 8.14
N TRP A 321 3.78 -2.59 9.03
CA TRP A 321 3.46 -1.19 8.79
C TRP A 321 4.61 -0.28 9.21
N GLU A 322 5.17 0.49 8.25
CA GLU A 322 6.25 1.46 8.41
C GLU A 322 7.45 0.92 9.21
N PRO A 323 8.02 -0.25 8.85
CA PRO A 323 9.11 -0.86 9.63
C PRO A 323 10.32 0.04 9.77
N GLN A 324 10.59 0.89 8.77
CA GLN A 324 11.75 1.78 8.69
C GLN A 324 11.60 3.05 9.54
N ALA A 325 10.40 3.33 10.08
CA ALA A 325 10.16 4.53 10.87
C ALA A 325 10.94 4.50 12.18
N PRO A 326 11.78 5.52 12.44
CA PRO A 326 12.47 5.62 13.72
C PRO A 326 11.46 5.88 14.85
N ASN A 327 11.81 5.44 16.06
CA ASN A 327 10.98 5.67 17.23
C ASN A 327 10.68 7.17 17.42
N GLY A 328 9.40 7.51 17.57
CA GLY A 328 8.92 8.87 17.75
C GLY A 328 8.67 9.63 16.44
N TYR A 329 8.83 9.01 15.28
CA TYR A 329 8.52 9.65 13.99
C TYR A 329 7.03 9.98 13.89
N ASN A 330 6.70 11.08 13.21
CA ASN A 330 5.32 11.49 12.89
C ASN A 330 4.36 11.38 14.09
N ASP A 331 4.47 12.33 15.01
CA ASP A 331 3.62 12.45 16.22
C ASP A 331 3.73 11.27 17.23
N GLY A 332 4.89 10.63 17.26
CA GLY A 332 5.22 9.68 18.32
C GLY A 332 5.01 8.22 17.95
N TYR A 333 4.96 7.88 16.66
CA TYR A 333 4.92 6.48 16.22
C TYR A 333 6.09 5.68 16.83
N ASN A 334 5.77 4.56 17.46
CA ASN A 334 6.72 3.75 18.23
C ASN A 334 6.68 2.25 17.90
N LEU A 335 6.06 1.88 16.78
CA LEU A 335 5.88 0.49 16.37
C LEU A 335 6.74 0.10 15.16
N GLY A 336 7.70 0.95 14.75
CA GLY A 336 8.72 0.60 13.77
C GLY A 336 9.69 -0.45 14.30
N CYS A 337 10.48 -1.05 13.42
CA CYS A 337 11.43 -2.09 13.81
C CYS A 337 12.86 -1.83 13.33
N PHE A 338 13.17 -0.56 13.03
CA PHE A 338 14.53 -0.11 12.78
C PHE A 338 15.10 0.56 14.05
N ASP A 339 16.36 0.25 14.36
CA ASP A 339 17.13 0.95 15.36
C ASP A 339 18.30 1.70 14.70
N ASN A 340 18.51 2.95 15.06
CA ASN A 340 19.50 3.80 14.41
C ASN A 340 19.45 3.74 12.87
N ASN A 341 18.26 3.74 12.30
CA ASN A 341 17.97 3.65 10.86
C ASN A 341 18.50 2.37 10.17
N ALA A 342 18.65 1.29 10.90
CA ALA A 342 18.99 -0.04 10.38
C ALA A 342 17.96 -1.08 10.89
N PRO A 343 17.61 -2.09 10.09
CA PRO A 343 16.66 -3.11 10.51
C PRO A 343 17.19 -3.91 11.72
N THR A 344 16.30 -4.17 12.66
CA THR A 344 16.55 -5.07 13.80
C THR A 344 16.25 -6.52 13.43
N ILE A 345 16.43 -7.43 14.36
CA ILE A 345 16.09 -8.85 14.19
C ILE A 345 14.59 -9.11 14.03
N ALA A 346 13.73 -8.13 14.26
CA ALA A 346 12.28 -8.28 14.10
C ALA A 346 11.90 -8.81 12.71
N LEU A 347 12.52 -8.28 11.65
CA LEU A 347 12.26 -8.67 10.27
C LEU A 347 13.01 -9.95 9.84
N ASP A 348 13.87 -10.53 10.68
CA ASP A 348 14.50 -11.83 10.37
C ASP A 348 13.47 -12.97 10.23
N ALA A 349 12.28 -12.79 10.78
CA ALA A 349 11.17 -13.71 10.55
C ALA A 349 10.88 -13.93 9.06
N PHE A 350 11.02 -12.90 8.22
CA PHE A 350 10.78 -13.01 6.77
C PHE A 350 11.90 -13.74 6.01
N LYS A 351 13.06 -13.98 6.63
CA LYS A 351 14.16 -14.77 6.05
C LYS A 351 13.97 -16.27 6.27
N ILE A 352 13.04 -16.68 7.13
CA ILE A 352 12.78 -18.08 7.45
C ILE A 352 11.98 -18.66 6.28
N GLN A 353 12.56 -19.64 5.61
CA GLN A 353 11.95 -20.38 4.49
C GLN A 353 11.11 -21.56 5.02
#